data_9931a75002e238e7895853fec49ac52e
#
_entry.id   9931a75002e238e7895853fec49ac52e
#
_cell.length_a   1.000
_cell.length_b   1.000
_cell.length_c   1.000
_cell.angle_alpha   90.00
_cell.angle_beta   90.00
_cell.angle_gamma   90.00
#
_symmetry.space_group_name_H-M   'P 1'
#
loop_
_entity.id
_entity.type
_entity.pdbx_description
1 polymer ?
#
loop_
_entity_poly.entity_id
_entity_poly.type
_entity_poly.pdbx_seq_one_letter_code
_entity_poly.pdbx_strand_id
1 'polypeptide(L)'
;MTNFRDARAEDVASIVRLYAEDELGATREVVADSPDEDYMRAFRQIDNNPSHRLVVAEDRGEVVATLQLSFLPHLVLHGGERAQIEAVRVRADRRGSGLGEALFAWAINEARGRGCRLVQLTTNATRPDARRFYERVGFQASHIGMKLTLDAP
;
A
#
# COMPACT_ATOMS: atom_id res chain seq x y z
N MET A 1 5.57 14.73 -14.45
CA MET A 1 4.85 13.46 -14.74
C MET A 1 5.13 12.47 -13.62
N THR A 2 4.12 11.85 -13.10
CA THR A 2 4.26 10.90 -11.99
C THR A 2 4.76 9.54 -12.52
N ASN A 3 5.78 9.00 -11.86
CA ASN A 3 6.34 7.69 -12.16
C ASN A 3 6.02 6.71 -11.03
N PHE A 4 5.57 5.51 -11.36
CA PHE A 4 5.36 4.43 -10.38
C PHE A 4 6.52 3.45 -10.45
N ARG A 5 7.16 3.19 -9.33
CA ARG A 5 8.32 2.30 -9.24
C ARG A 5 8.40 1.62 -7.88
N ASP A 6 9.21 0.57 -7.81
CA ASP A 6 9.56 -0.02 -6.52
C ASP A 6 10.34 1.00 -5.67
N ALA A 7 10.06 0.97 -4.37
CA ALA A 7 10.73 1.81 -3.40
C ALA A 7 12.21 1.39 -3.24
N ARG A 8 13.04 2.36 -2.94
CA ARG A 8 14.45 2.18 -2.59
C ARG A 8 14.66 2.48 -1.11
N ALA A 9 15.78 2.08 -0.55
CA ALA A 9 16.11 2.35 0.85
C ALA A 9 15.99 3.84 1.21
N GLU A 10 16.39 4.72 0.30
CA GLU A 10 16.32 6.17 0.46
C GLU A 10 14.89 6.74 0.51
N ASP A 11 13.89 5.99 0.02
CA ASP A 11 12.48 6.42 0.06
C ASP A 11 11.82 6.14 1.42
N VAL A 12 12.39 5.29 2.26
CA VAL A 12 11.76 4.82 3.51
C VAL A 12 11.36 5.96 4.42
N ALA A 13 12.22 6.96 4.61
CA ALA A 13 11.90 8.14 5.42
C ALA A 13 10.66 8.88 4.89
N SER A 14 10.56 9.08 3.58
CA SER A 14 9.42 9.74 2.94
C SER A 14 8.14 8.91 3.05
N ILE A 15 8.24 7.59 2.92
CA ILE A 15 7.10 6.67 3.08
C ILE A 15 6.58 6.72 4.52
N VAL A 16 7.45 6.69 5.52
CA VAL A 16 7.05 6.79 6.94
C VAL A 16 6.35 8.12 7.22
N ARG A 17 6.83 9.23 6.62
CA ARG A 17 6.13 10.51 6.72
C ARG A 17 4.71 10.44 6.15
N LEU A 18 4.50 9.79 5.01
CA LEU A 18 3.17 9.58 4.44
C LEU A 18 2.27 8.77 5.38
N TYR A 19 2.80 7.74 6.03
CA TYR A 19 2.03 6.97 7.02
C TYR A 19 1.61 7.81 8.23
N ALA A 20 2.44 8.75 8.65
CA ALA A 20 2.19 9.61 9.80
C ALA A 20 1.24 10.79 9.52
N GLU A 21 0.86 11.04 8.27
CA GLU A 21 -0.02 12.16 7.92
C GLU A 21 -1.45 12.02 8.42
N ASP A 22 -1.95 10.82 8.68
CA ASP A 22 -3.28 10.62 9.24
C ASP A 22 -3.24 10.50 10.78
N GLU A 23 -4.40 10.67 11.43
CA GLU A 23 -4.50 10.65 12.89
C GLU A 23 -4.01 9.34 13.52
N LEU A 24 -4.30 8.21 12.89
CA LEU A 24 -3.87 6.90 13.37
C LEU A 24 -2.36 6.73 13.18
N GLY A 25 -1.81 7.12 12.03
CA GLY A 25 -0.40 7.06 11.74
C GLY A 25 0.43 7.98 12.62
N ALA A 26 -0.07 9.20 12.90
CA ALA A 26 0.62 10.18 13.76
C ALA A 26 0.91 9.66 15.18
N THR A 27 0.07 8.77 15.73
CA THR A 27 0.27 8.17 17.05
C THR A 27 1.11 6.89 17.03
N ARG A 28 1.32 6.30 15.88
CA ARG A 28 1.91 4.96 15.71
C ARG A 28 3.30 5.00 15.09
N GLU A 29 3.52 5.91 14.15
CA GLU A 29 4.75 5.98 13.37
C GLU A 29 5.78 6.92 13.99
N VAL A 30 7.07 6.62 13.80
CA VAL A 30 8.18 7.44 14.25
C VAL A 30 8.86 8.08 13.04
N VAL A 31 8.65 9.39 12.85
CA VAL A 31 9.20 10.15 11.73
C VAL A 31 10.60 10.66 12.07
N ALA A 32 11.54 10.35 11.19
CA ALA A 32 12.92 10.84 11.28
C ALA A 32 13.54 10.91 9.88
N ASP A 33 14.54 11.76 9.69
CA ASP A 33 15.29 11.83 8.42
C ASP A 33 16.10 10.55 8.17
N SER A 34 16.59 9.93 9.24
CA SER A 34 17.17 8.59 9.21
C SER A 34 16.19 7.64 9.89
N PRO A 35 15.47 6.78 9.14
CA PRO A 35 14.52 5.85 9.71
C PRO A 35 15.19 4.91 10.71
N ASP A 36 14.49 4.55 11.79
CA ASP A 36 15.05 3.60 12.71
C ASP A 36 15.18 2.18 12.11
N GLU A 37 15.93 1.33 12.78
CA GLU A 37 16.30 0.01 12.26
C GLU A 37 15.10 -0.92 12.08
N ASP A 38 14.00 -0.72 12.80
CA ASP A 38 12.79 -1.54 12.63
C ASP A 38 12.17 -1.33 11.25
N TYR A 39 12.11 -0.08 10.77
CA TYR A 39 11.64 0.22 9.42
C TYR A 39 12.60 -0.32 8.36
N MET A 40 13.89 -0.15 8.55
CA MET A 40 14.90 -0.61 7.59
C MET A 40 14.93 -2.13 7.48
N ARG A 41 14.77 -2.83 8.61
CA ARG A 41 14.65 -4.29 8.63
C ARG A 41 13.41 -4.76 7.84
N ALA A 42 12.26 -4.15 8.09
CA ALA A 42 11.03 -4.46 7.37
C ALA A 42 11.17 -4.18 5.87
N PHE A 43 11.77 -3.05 5.51
CA PHE A 43 12.06 -2.73 4.10
C PHE A 43 12.90 -3.82 3.43
N ARG A 44 13.99 -4.26 4.05
CA ARG A 44 14.84 -5.32 3.50
C ARG A 44 14.09 -6.65 3.32
N GLN A 45 13.19 -6.99 4.25
CA GLN A 45 12.37 -8.19 4.14
C GLN A 45 11.42 -8.11 2.93
N ILE A 46 10.84 -6.96 2.67
CA ILE A 46 9.98 -6.73 1.52
C ILE A 46 10.81 -6.76 0.22
N ASP A 47 11.91 -6.01 0.19
CA ASP A 47 12.76 -5.84 -1.00
C ASP A 47 13.41 -7.16 -1.46
N ASN A 48 13.77 -8.01 -0.52
CA ASN A 48 14.38 -9.32 -0.80
C ASN A 48 13.37 -10.44 -1.12
N ASN A 49 12.07 -10.16 -1.13
CA ASN A 49 11.04 -11.17 -1.36
C ASN A 49 10.23 -10.82 -2.62
N PRO A 50 10.33 -11.62 -3.70
CA PRO A 50 9.63 -11.35 -4.96
C PRO A 50 8.10 -11.40 -4.86
N SER A 51 7.56 -11.91 -3.75
CA SER A 51 6.12 -11.90 -3.49
C SER A 51 5.61 -10.59 -2.89
N HIS A 52 6.50 -9.63 -2.61
CA HIS A 52 6.11 -8.33 -2.05
C HIS A 52 6.77 -7.20 -2.82
N ARG A 53 6.03 -6.14 -3.00
CA ARG A 53 6.53 -4.90 -3.60
C ARG A 53 6.07 -3.72 -2.76
N LEU A 54 7.01 -2.93 -2.29
CA LEU A 54 6.72 -1.61 -1.75
C LEU A 54 6.89 -0.61 -2.90
N VAL A 55 5.83 0.12 -3.23
CA VAL A 55 5.74 0.94 -4.43
C VAL A 55 5.59 2.40 -4.05
N VAL A 56 6.26 3.27 -4.77
CA VAL A 56 6.12 4.71 -4.64
C VAL A 56 5.65 5.34 -5.94
N ALA A 57 4.87 6.40 -5.82
CA ALA A 57 4.63 7.36 -6.87
C ALA A 57 5.60 8.53 -6.68
N GLU A 58 6.44 8.75 -7.66
CA GLU A 58 7.43 9.83 -7.66
C GLU A 58 7.01 10.92 -8.64
N ASP A 59 7.01 12.15 -8.20
CA ASP A 59 6.81 13.32 -9.04
C ASP A 59 7.91 14.33 -8.75
N ARG A 60 8.68 14.69 -9.79
CA ARG A 60 9.81 15.66 -9.70
C ARG A 60 10.83 15.31 -8.63
N GLY A 61 11.11 14.01 -8.46
CA GLY A 61 12.06 13.52 -7.46
C GLY A 61 11.52 13.41 -6.04
N GLU A 62 10.24 13.68 -5.82
CA GLU A 62 9.59 13.56 -4.52
C GLU A 62 8.63 12.38 -4.48
N VAL A 63 8.62 11.65 -3.38
CA VAL A 63 7.63 10.61 -3.10
C VAL A 63 6.31 11.27 -2.72
N VAL A 64 5.28 11.06 -3.54
CA VAL A 64 3.96 11.69 -3.36
C VAL A 64 2.84 10.70 -3.03
N ALA A 65 3.09 9.40 -3.20
CA ALA A 65 2.18 8.35 -2.77
C ALA A 65 2.92 7.03 -2.60
N THR A 66 2.31 6.08 -1.92
CA THR A 66 2.85 4.74 -1.72
C THR A 66 1.75 3.71 -1.54
N LEU A 67 2.05 2.46 -1.84
CA LEU A 67 1.29 1.28 -1.44
C LEU A 67 2.24 0.07 -1.31
N GLN A 68 1.79 -0.94 -0.59
CA GLN A 68 2.42 -2.26 -0.61
C GLN A 68 1.52 -3.22 -1.40
N LEU A 69 2.12 -3.96 -2.32
CA LEU A 69 1.47 -4.98 -3.14
C LEU A 69 2.08 -6.34 -2.79
N SER A 70 1.25 -7.26 -2.34
CA SER A 70 1.68 -8.62 -1.97
C SER A 70 0.96 -9.64 -2.83
N PHE A 71 1.68 -10.67 -3.26
CA PHE A 71 1.15 -11.76 -4.07
C PHE A 71 1.08 -13.02 -3.22
N LEU A 72 -0.13 -13.53 -3.03
CA LEU A 72 -0.44 -14.60 -2.11
C LEU A 72 -0.92 -15.84 -2.89
N PRO A 73 -0.12 -16.90 -2.96
CA PRO A 73 -0.57 -18.15 -3.57
C PRO A 73 -1.65 -18.81 -2.72
N HIS A 74 -2.66 -19.39 -3.37
CA HIS A 74 -3.77 -20.10 -2.73
C HIS A 74 -4.13 -21.36 -3.51
N LEU A 75 -4.61 -22.38 -2.83
CA LEU A 75 -5.21 -23.53 -3.49
C LEU A 75 -6.63 -23.24 -3.98
N VAL A 76 -7.34 -22.36 -3.30
CA VAL A 76 -8.68 -21.88 -3.69
C VAL A 76 -8.63 -21.21 -5.06
N LEU A 77 -9.74 -21.20 -5.79
CA LEU A 77 -9.84 -20.68 -7.15
C LEU A 77 -8.91 -21.38 -8.15
N HIS A 78 -8.83 -22.69 -8.05
CA HIS A 78 -7.95 -23.51 -8.90
C HIS A 78 -6.45 -23.15 -8.77
N GLY A 79 -6.00 -22.90 -7.55
CA GLY A 79 -4.63 -22.47 -7.28
C GLY A 79 -4.35 -21.03 -7.71
N GLY A 80 -5.38 -20.19 -7.74
CA GLY A 80 -5.28 -18.82 -8.18
C GLY A 80 -4.55 -17.92 -7.18
N GLU A 81 -3.48 -17.25 -7.63
CA GLU A 81 -2.79 -16.24 -6.83
C GLU A 81 -3.67 -15.00 -6.65
N ARG A 82 -3.60 -14.40 -5.47
CA ARG A 82 -4.27 -13.12 -5.15
C ARG A 82 -3.23 -12.03 -5.00
N ALA A 83 -3.59 -10.83 -5.43
CA ALA A 83 -2.85 -9.64 -5.05
C ALA A 83 -3.54 -8.97 -3.87
N GLN A 84 -2.77 -8.51 -2.88
CA GLN A 84 -3.27 -7.75 -1.75
C GLN A 84 -2.61 -6.38 -1.73
N ILE A 85 -3.43 -5.34 -1.61
CA ILE A 85 -2.98 -3.95 -1.51
C ILE A 85 -3.13 -3.50 -0.06
N GLU A 86 -2.06 -2.92 0.49
CA GLU A 86 -2.01 -2.45 1.87
C GLU A 86 -1.29 -1.10 1.95
N ALA A 87 -1.51 -0.42 3.08
CA ALA A 87 -0.79 0.79 3.46
C ALA A 87 -0.79 1.88 2.38
N VAL A 88 -1.92 2.04 1.68
CA VAL A 88 -2.06 3.06 0.64
C VAL A 88 -2.06 4.45 1.26
N ARG A 89 -1.21 5.32 0.76
CA ARG A 89 -1.18 6.73 1.16
C ARG A 89 -0.94 7.62 -0.04
N VAL A 90 -1.66 8.73 -0.07
CA VAL A 90 -1.44 9.84 -0.99
C VAL A 90 -1.16 11.09 -0.16
N ARG A 91 -0.07 11.78 -0.47
CA ARG A 91 0.33 13.01 0.22
C ARG A 91 -0.82 14.02 0.23
N ALA A 92 -1.00 14.72 1.35
CA ALA A 92 -2.17 15.56 1.59
C ALA A 92 -2.42 16.58 0.48
N ASP A 93 -1.36 17.23 -0.02
CA ASP A 93 -1.43 18.24 -1.09
C ASP A 93 -1.74 17.65 -2.48
N ARG A 94 -1.74 16.32 -2.61
CA ARG A 94 -2.00 15.61 -3.86
C ARG A 94 -3.31 14.83 -3.85
N ARG A 95 -4.07 14.90 -2.76
CA ARG A 95 -5.39 14.26 -2.66
C ARG A 95 -6.39 14.97 -3.58
N GLY A 96 -7.32 14.21 -4.15
CA GLY A 96 -8.31 14.75 -5.09
C GLY A 96 -7.76 15.10 -6.48
N SER A 97 -6.50 14.76 -6.78
CA SER A 97 -5.86 15.01 -8.07
C SER A 97 -5.97 13.86 -9.08
N GLY A 98 -6.60 12.74 -8.70
CA GLY A 98 -6.63 11.52 -9.50
C GLY A 98 -5.41 10.61 -9.30
N LEU A 99 -4.46 11.00 -8.44
CA LEU A 99 -3.24 10.21 -8.21
C LEU A 99 -3.56 8.85 -7.57
N GLY A 100 -4.52 8.79 -6.65
CA GLY A 100 -4.96 7.53 -6.05
C GLY A 100 -5.52 6.56 -7.07
N GLU A 101 -6.39 7.03 -7.95
CA GLU A 101 -6.95 6.24 -9.04
C GLU A 101 -5.86 5.71 -9.98
N ALA A 102 -4.91 6.55 -10.35
CA ALA A 102 -3.78 6.17 -11.20
C ALA A 102 -2.90 5.11 -10.54
N LEU A 103 -2.61 5.24 -9.24
CA LEU A 103 -1.84 4.28 -8.46
C LEU A 103 -2.55 2.91 -8.39
N PHE A 104 -3.86 2.91 -8.15
CA PHE A 104 -4.67 1.69 -8.16
C PHE A 104 -4.73 1.03 -9.53
N ALA A 105 -4.93 1.82 -10.59
CA ALA A 105 -4.92 1.31 -11.96
C ALA A 105 -3.59 0.62 -12.29
N TRP A 106 -2.48 1.23 -11.88
CA TRP A 106 -1.16 0.65 -12.04
C TRP A 106 -1.02 -0.68 -11.28
N ALA A 107 -1.39 -0.71 -10.00
CA ALA A 107 -1.30 -1.92 -9.16
C ALA A 107 -2.18 -3.06 -9.68
N ILE A 108 -3.39 -2.75 -10.15
CA ILE A 108 -4.30 -3.74 -10.77
C ILE A 108 -3.70 -4.30 -12.06
N ASN A 109 -3.05 -3.47 -12.87
CA ASN A 109 -2.38 -3.93 -14.09
C ASN A 109 -1.18 -4.83 -13.78
N GLU A 110 -0.39 -4.52 -12.74
CA GLU A 110 0.69 -5.39 -12.26
C GLU A 110 0.13 -6.77 -11.82
N ALA A 111 -0.97 -6.78 -11.08
CA ALA A 111 -1.63 -8.02 -10.67
C ALA A 111 -2.13 -8.84 -11.87
N ARG A 112 -2.72 -8.19 -12.87
CA ARG A 112 -3.14 -8.84 -14.12
C ARG A 112 -1.97 -9.42 -14.88
N GLY A 113 -0.89 -8.66 -15.03
CA GLY A 113 0.31 -9.09 -15.72
C GLY A 113 0.97 -10.30 -15.06
N ARG A 114 0.86 -10.41 -13.74
CA ARG A 114 1.31 -11.57 -12.98
C ARG A 114 0.36 -12.78 -13.07
N GLY A 115 -0.86 -12.59 -13.56
CA GLY A 115 -1.86 -13.65 -13.67
C GLY A 115 -2.69 -13.87 -12.40
N CYS A 116 -2.75 -12.87 -11.52
CA CYS A 116 -3.58 -12.95 -10.32
C CYS A 116 -5.07 -13.09 -10.68
N ARG A 117 -5.79 -13.88 -9.88
CA ARG A 117 -7.23 -14.11 -10.05
C ARG A 117 -8.08 -12.99 -9.50
N LEU A 118 -7.61 -12.32 -8.46
CA LEU A 118 -8.30 -11.19 -7.84
C LEU A 118 -7.31 -10.27 -7.13
N VAL A 119 -7.77 -9.06 -6.87
CA VAL A 119 -7.10 -8.09 -5.99
C VAL A 119 -7.99 -7.86 -4.78
N GLN A 120 -7.43 -7.87 -3.60
CA GLN A 120 -8.15 -7.66 -2.35
C GLN A 120 -7.47 -6.60 -1.49
N LEU A 121 -8.25 -5.97 -0.63
CA LEU A 121 -7.76 -5.04 0.39
C LEU A 121 -8.72 -5.04 1.60
N THR A 122 -8.25 -4.49 2.71
CA THR A 122 -9.10 -4.10 3.82
C THR A 122 -9.05 -2.59 3.99
N THR A 123 -10.15 -2.00 4.47
CA THR A 123 -10.20 -0.59 4.82
C THR A 123 -10.78 -0.45 6.23
N ASN A 124 -10.33 0.58 6.94
CA ASN A 124 -10.83 0.84 8.29
C ASN A 124 -12.33 1.18 8.22
N ALA A 125 -13.15 0.49 9.02
CA ALA A 125 -14.59 0.67 9.04
C ALA A 125 -15.02 2.12 9.43
N THR A 126 -14.14 2.87 10.09
CA THR A 126 -14.38 4.27 10.48
C THR A 126 -14.10 5.27 9.35
N ARG A 127 -13.73 4.80 8.16
CA ARG A 127 -13.39 5.63 6.98
C ARG A 127 -14.38 5.40 5.82
N PRO A 128 -15.61 5.95 5.86
CA PRO A 128 -16.59 5.75 4.82
C PRO A 128 -16.16 6.33 3.46
N ASP A 129 -15.36 7.40 3.45
CA ASP A 129 -14.85 8.01 2.21
C ASP A 129 -13.87 7.09 1.49
N ALA A 130 -13.01 6.37 2.23
CA ALA A 130 -12.10 5.38 1.67
C ALA A 130 -12.88 4.24 1.01
N ARG A 131 -13.92 3.73 1.66
CA ARG A 131 -14.79 2.70 1.10
C ARG A 131 -15.41 3.16 -0.22
N ARG A 132 -15.98 4.36 -0.27
CA ARG A 132 -16.55 4.91 -1.51
C ARG A 132 -15.51 5.03 -2.62
N PHE A 133 -14.30 5.43 -2.29
CA PHE A 133 -13.18 5.45 -3.25
C PHE A 133 -12.92 4.05 -3.83
N TYR A 134 -12.78 3.02 -2.99
CA TYR A 134 -12.53 1.67 -3.46
C TYR A 134 -13.66 1.11 -4.32
N GLU A 135 -14.90 1.40 -3.96
CA GLU A 135 -16.07 1.02 -4.77
C GLU A 135 -16.04 1.68 -6.16
N ARG A 136 -15.63 2.96 -6.25
CA ARG A 136 -15.47 3.65 -7.54
C ARG A 136 -14.40 3.03 -8.43
N VAL A 137 -13.32 2.52 -7.86
CA VAL A 137 -12.26 1.85 -8.64
C VAL A 137 -12.56 0.38 -8.92
N GLY A 138 -13.73 -0.12 -8.51
CA GLY A 138 -14.25 -1.43 -8.90
C GLY A 138 -14.24 -2.51 -7.82
N PHE A 139 -13.83 -2.18 -6.60
CA PHE A 139 -13.88 -3.14 -5.50
C PHE A 139 -15.32 -3.32 -4.98
N GLN A 140 -15.63 -4.51 -4.52
CA GLN A 140 -16.90 -4.84 -3.88
C GLN A 140 -16.67 -5.16 -2.41
N ALA A 141 -17.49 -4.59 -1.53
CA ALA A 141 -17.45 -4.85 -0.09
C ALA A 141 -18.16 -6.17 0.23
N SER A 142 -17.59 -7.27 -0.23
CA SER A 142 -18.16 -8.62 -0.16
C SER A 142 -17.77 -9.40 1.10
N HIS A 143 -16.75 -8.95 1.83
CA HIS A 143 -16.19 -9.65 2.99
C HIS A 143 -16.00 -8.67 4.16
N ILE A 144 -15.99 -9.21 5.38
CA ILE A 144 -15.67 -8.46 6.59
C ILE A 144 -14.24 -8.79 6.99
N GLY A 145 -13.38 -7.76 7.07
CA GLY A 145 -12.04 -7.89 7.61
C GLY A 145 -12.08 -8.00 9.15
N MET A 146 -11.36 -8.95 9.69
CA MET A 146 -11.25 -9.15 11.15
C MET A 146 -9.77 -9.16 11.52
N LYS A 147 -9.43 -8.48 12.63
CA LYS A 147 -8.06 -8.38 13.15
C LYS A 147 -8.02 -8.76 14.62
N LEU A 148 -7.06 -9.58 14.96
CA LEU A 148 -6.69 -9.87 16.34
C LEU A 148 -5.30 -9.28 16.59
N THR A 149 -5.23 -8.28 17.48
CA THR A 149 -3.94 -7.70 17.86
C THR A 149 -3.22 -8.66 18.79
N LEU A 150 -1.98 -8.98 18.44
CA LEU A 150 -1.09 -9.75 19.30
C LEU A 150 -0.31 -8.77 20.19
N ASP A 151 -0.01 -9.22 21.38
CA ASP A 151 0.80 -8.40 22.29
C ASP A 151 2.16 -8.09 21.64
N ALA A 152 2.58 -6.83 21.76
CA ALA A 152 3.91 -6.44 21.29
C ALA A 152 4.98 -7.19 22.09
N PRO A 153 6.07 -7.66 21.43
CA PRO A 153 7.18 -8.30 22.13
C PRO A 153 7.89 -7.34 23.09
#